data_bcc120e17a0ee4fcefeca4b8d31eaced
#
_entry.id   bcc120e17a0ee4fcefeca4b8d31eaced
#
_cell.length_a   1.000
_cell.length_b   1.000
_cell.length_c   1.000
_cell.angle_alpha   90.00
_cell.angle_beta   90.00
_cell.angle_gamma   90.00
#
_symmetry.space_group_name_H-M   'P 1'
#
loop_
_entity.id
_entity.type
_entity.pdbx_description
1 polymer ?
#
loop_
_entity_poly.entity_id
_entity_poly.type
_entity_poly.pdbx_seq_one_letter_code
_entity_poly.pdbx_strand_id
1 'polypeptide(L)'
;GCYMAAGNILNDWIDIEADKINKPSRPLVIYDVNHYLLFSIVFLLFFIGSWITIYIDVYAMYVAIFFAMPCIISYEIVFKRSPIIGNIIISSLVGVVFIFAELSFHQSISVTWRAAVLAFFLNLIREMIKDIEDIEGDAQSQYNTFPIIAGIPTTILVLRIITIFFIILSLLPIFTSYYLWYYIPLIVFLIHLPLLYIIIRLTDNITPKECAKYSKVLKLLIINGIITIVISTI
;
A
#
# COMPACT_ATOMS: atom_id res chain seq x y z
N GLY A 1 4.29 -9.02 10.87
CA GLY A 1 4.61 -7.97 11.88
C GLY A 1 6.05 -7.46 11.75
N CYS A 2 7.07 -8.34 11.92
CA CYS A 2 8.48 -7.93 11.99
C CYS A 2 8.95 -7.16 10.75
N TYR A 3 8.68 -7.66 9.54
CA TYR A 3 9.08 -7.01 8.29
C TYR A 3 8.43 -5.62 8.11
N MET A 4 7.15 -5.51 8.48
CA MET A 4 6.46 -4.22 8.43
C MET A 4 7.06 -3.22 9.43
N ALA A 5 7.40 -3.67 10.64
CA ALA A 5 8.05 -2.83 11.63
C ALA A 5 9.45 -2.38 11.16
N ALA A 6 10.24 -3.29 10.58
CA ALA A 6 11.54 -2.97 10.00
C ALA A 6 11.41 -1.93 8.86
N GLY A 7 10.46 -2.14 7.94
CA GLY A 7 10.17 -1.20 6.86
C GLY A 7 9.76 0.18 7.37
N ASN A 8 8.87 0.25 8.38
CA ASN A 8 8.46 1.54 8.95
C ASN A 8 9.63 2.30 9.59
N ILE A 9 10.54 1.60 10.28
CA ILE A 9 11.74 2.25 10.87
C ILE A 9 12.66 2.77 9.76
N LEU A 10 12.89 1.98 8.70
CA LEU A 10 13.67 2.42 7.54
C LEU A 10 13.03 3.62 6.85
N ASN A 11 11.71 3.57 6.65
CA ASN A 11 10.94 4.65 6.07
C ASN A 11 11.12 5.95 6.84
N ASP A 12 10.86 5.92 8.15
CA ASP A 12 10.96 7.10 9.00
C ASP A 12 12.40 7.63 9.08
N TRP A 13 13.41 6.77 8.99
CA TRP A 13 14.81 7.19 8.98
C TRP A 13 15.22 7.85 7.65
N ILE A 14 14.79 7.29 6.51
CA ILE A 14 15.12 7.82 5.18
C ILE A 14 14.39 9.14 4.91
N ASP A 15 13.18 9.29 5.45
CA ASP A 15 12.31 10.45 5.22
C ASP A 15 12.55 11.62 6.18
N ILE A 16 13.52 11.57 7.08
CA ILE A 16 13.71 12.63 8.11
C ILE A 16 13.65 14.03 7.49
N GLU A 17 14.36 14.28 6.38
CA GLU A 17 14.39 15.61 5.75
C GLU A 17 13.04 15.99 5.12
N ALA A 18 12.37 15.08 4.44
CA ALA A 18 11.03 15.32 3.89
C ALA A 18 9.98 15.50 5.00
N ASP A 19 10.11 14.73 6.08
CA ASP A 19 9.19 14.78 7.22
C ASP A 19 9.34 16.04 8.08
N LYS A 20 10.49 16.68 8.08
CA LYS A 20 10.63 18.02 8.70
C LYS A 20 9.62 19.02 8.12
N ILE A 21 9.24 18.83 6.86
CA ILE A 21 8.30 19.72 6.14
C ILE A 21 6.88 19.15 6.26
N ASN A 22 6.70 17.89 5.85
CA ASN A 22 5.38 17.28 5.72
C ASN A 22 4.78 16.86 7.06
N LYS A 23 5.62 16.36 7.99
CA LYS A 23 5.18 15.72 9.26
C LYS A 23 6.13 16.04 10.42
N PRO A 24 6.26 17.32 10.84
CA PRO A 24 7.26 17.75 11.83
C PRO A 24 7.08 17.14 13.23
N SER A 25 5.95 16.50 13.49
CA SER A 25 5.65 15.82 14.76
C SER A 25 6.15 14.37 14.83
N ARG A 26 6.80 13.86 13.79
CA ARG A 26 7.34 12.48 13.81
C ARG A 26 8.48 12.32 14.82
N PRO A 27 8.56 11.15 15.52
CA PRO A 27 9.57 10.94 16.57
C PRO A 27 11.01 11.14 16.09
N LEU A 28 11.38 10.61 14.91
CA LEU A 28 12.75 10.73 14.39
C LEU A 28 13.10 12.16 13.87
N VAL A 29 12.09 13.01 13.67
CA VAL A 29 12.30 14.45 13.37
C VAL A 29 12.56 15.23 14.66
N ILE A 30 11.90 14.85 15.77
CA ILE A 30 11.97 15.57 17.04
C ILE A 30 13.20 15.14 17.86
N TYR A 31 13.51 13.82 17.86
CA TYR A 31 14.53 13.22 18.71
C TYR A 31 15.73 12.77 17.86
N ASP A 32 16.93 13.13 18.33
CA ASP A 32 18.16 12.60 17.77
C ASP A 32 18.36 11.15 18.26
N VAL A 33 18.25 10.19 17.35
CA VAL A 33 18.36 8.77 17.64
C VAL A 33 19.62 8.19 17.02
N ASN A 34 20.34 7.38 17.77
CA ASN A 34 21.56 6.73 17.28
C ASN A 34 21.24 5.81 16.09
N HIS A 35 21.80 6.15 14.92
CA HIS A 35 21.60 5.41 13.67
C HIS A 35 22.03 3.93 13.77
N TYR A 36 23.12 3.63 14.50
CA TYR A 36 23.57 2.24 14.69
C TYR A 36 22.52 1.42 15.45
N LEU A 37 21.87 2.02 16.44
CA LEU A 37 20.77 1.36 17.17
C LEU A 37 19.58 1.09 16.24
N LEU A 38 19.19 2.06 15.41
CA LEU A 38 18.09 1.88 14.45
C LEU A 38 18.39 0.74 13.47
N PHE A 39 19.58 0.71 12.86
CA PHE A 39 19.98 -0.36 11.96
C PHE A 39 20.04 -1.72 12.64
N SER A 40 20.51 -1.78 13.89
CA SER A 40 20.53 -3.03 14.67
C SER A 40 19.11 -3.56 14.91
N ILE A 41 18.16 -2.67 15.21
CA ILE A 41 16.76 -3.04 15.40
C ILE A 41 16.15 -3.54 14.07
N VAL A 42 16.39 -2.84 12.97
CA VAL A 42 15.91 -3.24 11.64
C VAL A 42 16.45 -4.61 11.26
N PHE A 43 17.76 -4.83 11.42
CA PHE A 43 18.39 -6.13 11.16
C PHE A 43 17.78 -7.24 12.03
N LEU A 44 17.63 -6.99 13.33
CA LEU A 44 17.03 -7.96 14.26
C LEU A 44 15.58 -8.30 13.88
N LEU A 45 14.79 -7.32 13.47
CA LEU A 45 13.42 -7.53 13.03
C LEU A 45 13.33 -8.37 11.74
N PHE A 46 14.18 -8.09 10.74
CA PHE A 46 14.26 -8.93 9.54
C PHE A 46 14.75 -10.34 9.88
N PHE A 47 15.73 -10.48 10.75
CA PHE A 47 16.25 -11.77 11.19
C PHE A 47 15.18 -12.59 11.92
N ILE A 48 14.51 -12.02 12.92
CA ILE A 48 13.44 -12.70 13.67
C ILE A 48 12.27 -13.05 12.74
N GLY A 49 11.86 -12.12 11.87
CA GLY A 49 10.80 -12.37 10.91
C GLY A 49 11.12 -13.54 9.98
N SER A 50 12.34 -13.58 9.44
CA SER A 50 12.81 -14.68 8.58
C SER A 50 12.89 -16.00 9.35
N TRP A 51 13.43 -15.96 10.57
CA TRP A 51 13.51 -17.15 11.43
C TRP A 51 12.14 -17.77 11.70
N ILE A 52 11.14 -16.95 12.02
CA ILE A 52 9.77 -17.43 12.27
C ILE A 52 9.17 -18.08 11.02
N THR A 53 9.42 -17.53 9.81
CA THR A 53 8.81 -18.08 8.58
C THR A 53 9.30 -19.49 8.25
N ILE A 54 10.51 -19.87 8.68
CA ILE A 54 11.05 -21.23 8.50
C ILE A 54 10.14 -22.29 9.18
N TYR A 55 9.49 -21.93 10.28
CA TYR A 55 8.61 -22.83 11.04
C TYR A 55 7.14 -22.79 10.60
N ILE A 56 6.78 -21.88 9.70
CA ILE A 56 5.39 -21.76 9.23
C ILE A 56 5.17 -22.69 8.04
N ASP A 57 5.75 -22.34 6.88
CA ASP A 57 5.65 -23.08 5.63
C ASP A 57 6.77 -22.68 4.67
N VAL A 58 7.23 -23.60 3.83
CA VAL A 58 8.34 -23.36 2.90
C VAL A 58 7.99 -22.34 1.81
N TYR A 59 6.77 -22.34 1.29
CA TYR A 59 6.34 -21.38 0.25
C TYR A 59 6.12 -19.99 0.85
N ALA A 60 5.52 -19.92 2.05
CA ALA A 60 5.41 -18.68 2.81
C ALA A 60 6.80 -18.09 3.13
N MET A 61 7.77 -18.94 3.48
CA MET A 61 9.16 -18.52 3.68
C MET A 61 9.76 -17.93 2.40
N TYR A 62 9.58 -18.55 1.24
CA TYR A 62 10.08 -18.00 -0.03
C TYR A 62 9.47 -16.65 -0.35
N VAL A 63 8.16 -16.47 -0.15
CA VAL A 63 7.48 -15.19 -0.35
C VAL A 63 8.03 -14.13 0.60
N ALA A 64 8.27 -14.46 1.86
CA ALA A 64 8.80 -13.52 2.84
C ALA A 64 10.25 -13.11 2.54
N ILE A 65 11.16 -14.10 2.39
CA ILE A 65 12.60 -13.86 2.33
C ILE A 65 13.04 -13.38 0.93
N PHE A 66 12.50 -13.98 -0.13
CA PHE A 66 12.98 -13.71 -1.49
C PHE A 66 12.12 -12.71 -2.27
N PHE A 67 10.93 -12.37 -1.76
CA PHE A 67 10.10 -11.34 -2.37
C PHE A 67 9.86 -10.14 -1.43
N ALA A 68 9.22 -10.34 -0.28
CA ALA A 68 8.79 -9.23 0.56
C ALA A 68 9.97 -8.44 1.16
N MET A 69 10.98 -9.11 1.72
CA MET A 69 12.14 -8.44 2.31
C MET A 69 12.96 -7.64 1.28
N PRO A 70 13.36 -8.19 0.10
CA PRO A 70 14.04 -7.41 -0.93
C PRO A 70 13.20 -6.26 -1.47
N CYS A 71 11.88 -6.44 -1.62
CA CYS A 71 10.98 -5.38 -2.05
C CYS A 71 10.92 -4.23 -1.04
N ILE A 72 10.83 -4.53 0.27
CA ILE A 72 10.83 -3.50 1.32
C ILE A 72 12.15 -2.72 1.28
N ILE A 73 13.28 -3.41 1.27
CA ILE A 73 14.60 -2.76 1.29
C ILE A 73 14.83 -1.94 0.01
N SER A 74 14.55 -2.51 -1.16
CA SER A 74 14.75 -1.81 -2.43
C SER A 74 13.79 -0.63 -2.61
N TYR A 75 12.55 -0.76 -2.12
CA TYR A 75 11.60 0.34 -2.09
C TYR A 75 12.16 1.51 -1.30
N GLU A 76 12.57 1.30 -0.06
CA GLU A 76 13.03 2.38 0.82
C GLU A 76 14.32 3.05 0.30
N ILE A 77 15.28 2.26 -0.22
CA ILE A 77 16.58 2.79 -0.63
C ILE A 77 16.55 3.43 -2.03
N VAL A 78 15.81 2.83 -2.98
CA VAL A 78 15.90 3.18 -4.39
C VAL A 78 14.57 3.65 -4.97
N PHE A 79 13.52 2.81 -4.89
CA PHE A 79 12.33 2.99 -5.70
C PHE A 79 11.31 3.97 -5.13
N LYS A 80 11.38 4.32 -3.86
CA LYS A 80 10.54 5.34 -3.24
C LYS A 80 10.65 6.70 -3.94
N ARG A 81 11.82 7.01 -4.50
CA ARG A 81 12.10 8.24 -5.23
C ARG A 81 11.74 8.16 -6.72
N SER A 82 11.26 7.00 -7.17
CA SER A 82 10.97 6.74 -8.58
C SER A 82 9.48 6.93 -8.86
N PRO A 83 9.11 7.54 -10.00
CA PRO A 83 7.71 7.72 -10.36
C PRO A 83 7.05 6.35 -10.58
N ILE A 84 5.87 6.14 -10.01
CA ILE A 84 5.02 4.95 -10.16
C ILE A 84 5.65 3.64 -9.66
N ILE A 85 6.94 3.34 -9.93
CA ILE A 85 7.56 2.07 -9.54
C ILE A 85 7.49 1.86 -8.03
N GLY A 86 7.77 2.90 -7.24
CA GLY A 86 7.62 2.84 -5.79
C GLY A 86 6.20 2.48 -5.36
N ASN A 87 5.20 3.13 -5.97
CA ASN A 87 3.79 2.90 -5.68
C ASN A 87 3.35 1.47 -6.04
N ILE A 88 3.88 0.92 -7.16
CA ILE A 88 3.64 -0.46 -7.56
C ILE A 88 4.25 -1.44 -6.55
N ILE A 89 5.50 -1.23 -6.12
CA ILE A 89 6.18 -2.11 -5.17
C ILE A 89 5.46 -2.13 -3.83
N ILE A 90 5.14 -0.96 -3.25
CA ILE A 90 4.47 -0.91 -1.94
C ILE A 90 3.05 -1.50 -2.03
N SER A 91 2.36 -1.30 -3.15
CA SER A 91 1.02 -1.88 -3.36
C SER A 91 1.08 -3.40 -3.57
N SER A 92 2.13 -3.89 -4.24
CA SER A 92 2.39 -5.34 -4.35
C SER A 92 2.64 -5.98 -3.00
N LEU A 93 3.38 -5.30 -2.11
CA LEU A 93 3.61 -5.77 -0.74
C LEU A 93 2.30 -5.88 0.05
N VAL A 94 1.36 -4.92 -0.11
CA VAL A 94 0.03 -5.01 0.51
C VAL A 94 -0.76 -6.20 -0.03
N GLY A 95 -0.74 -6.44 -1.33
CA GLY A 95 -1.40 -7.59 -1.96
C GLY A 95 -0.79 -8.92 -1.50
N VAL A 96 0.53 -9.01 -1.47
CA VAL A 96 1.26 -10.23 -1.10
C VAL A 96 0.96 -10.71 0.33
N VAL A 97 0.54 -9.84 1.24
CA VAL A 97 0.12 -10.26 2.59
C VAL A 97 -0.98 -11.33 2.54
N PHE A 98 -1.94 -11.22 1.60
CA PHE A 98 -3.02 -12.20 1.43
C PHE A 98 -2.49 -13.52 0.89
N ILE A 99 -1.58 -13.47 -0.10
CA ILE A 99 -0.92 -14.67 -0.64
C ILE A 99 -0.10 -15.36 0.45
N PHE A 100 0.68 -14.61 1.21
CA PHE A 100 1.46 -15.13 2.34
C PHE A 100 0.56 -15.81 3.39
N ALA A 101 -0.57 -15.20 3.71
CA ALA A 101 -1.51 -15.76 4.68
C ALA A 101 -2.06 -17.13 4.20
N GLU A 102 -2.51 -17.24 2.94
CA GLU A 102 -3.04 -18.50 2.42
C GLU A 102 -1.96 -19.60 2.36
N LEU A 103 -0.77 -19.26 1.86
CA LEU A 103 0.36 -20.20 1.82
C LEU A 103 0.74 -20.70 3.21
N SER A 104 0.63 -19.85 4.24
CA SER A 104 0.94 -20.22 5.62
C SER A 104 0.00 -21.30 6.19
N PHE A 105 -1.21 -21.47 5.63
CA PHE A 105 -2.21 -22.43 6.12
C PHE A 105 -2.50 -23.58 5.15
N HIS A 106 -2.43 -23.33 3.84
CA HIS A 106 -2.96 -24.26 2.82
C HIS A 106 -1.92 -24.73 1.81
N GLN A 107 -0.69 -24.20 1.81
CA GLN A 107 0.39 -24.52 0.87
C GLN A 107 0.02 -24.36 -0.63
N SER A 108 -1.05 -23.62 -0.90
CA SER A 108 -1.56 -23.38 -2.25
C SER A 108 -2.21 -22.00 -2.32
N ILE A 109 -2.28 -21.44 -3.52
CA ILE A 109 -2.94 -20.16 -3.78
C ILE A 109 -4.22 -20.46 -4.55
N SER A 110 -5.38 -20.32 -3.90
CA SER A 110 -6.68 -20.64 -4.50
C SER A 110 -7.72 -19.51 -4.37
N VAL A 111 -7.80 -18.89 -3.22
CA VAL A 111 -8.86 -17.91 -2.89
C VAL A 111 -8.32 -16.49 -2.74
N THR A 112 -7.22 -16.31 -2.01
CA THR A 112 -6.77 -14.99 -1.56
C THR A 112 -6.14 -14.14 -2.65
N TRP A 113 -5.77 -14.71 -3.81
CA TRP A 113 -5.24 -13.91 -4.93
C TRP A 113 -6.20 -12.81 -5.39
N ARG A 114 -7.54 -13.03 -5.27
CA ARG A 114 -8.55 -12.02 -5.59
C ARG A 114 -8.47 -10.85 -4.61
N ALA A 115 -8.39 -11.16 -3.31
CA ALA A 115 -8.17 -10.16 -2.27
C ALA A 115 -6.86 -9.41 -2.46
N ALA A 116 -5.79 -10.14 -2.83
CA ALA A 116 -4.48 -9.56 -3.11
C ALA A 116 -4.53 -8.53 -4.24
N VAL A 117 -5.21 -8.86 -5.34
CA VAL A 117 -5.38 -7.95 -6.50
C VAL A 117 -6.20 -6.72 -6.12
N LEU A 118 -7.31 -6.90 -5.40
CA LEU A 118 -8.15 -5.77 -4.97
C LEU A 118 -7.40 -4.86 -3.99
N ALA A 119 -6.66 -5.43 -3.04
CA ALA A 119 -5.85 -4.67 -2.09
C ALA A 119 -4.71 -3.92 -2.79
N PHE A 120 -4.07 -4.53 -3.79
CA PHE A 120 -3.07 -3.89 -4.63
C PHE A 120 -3.60 -2.61 -5.28
N PHE A 121 -4.72 -2.68 -5.99
CA PHE A 121 -5.25 -1.51 -6.70
C PHE A 121 -5.76 -0.42 -5.75
N LEU A 122 -6.44 -0.76 -4.66
CA LEU A 122 -6.87 0.23 -3.67
C LEU A 122 -5.67 0.92 -3.02
N ASN A 123 -4.61 0.17 -2.71
CA ASN A 123 -3.41 0.77 -2.16
C ASN A 123 -2.65 1.59 -3.21
N LEU A 124 -2.61 1.18 -4.48
CA LEU A 124 -2.00 1.94 -5.56
C LEU A 124 -2.66 3.33 -5.71
N ILE A 125 -4.00 3.37 -5.72
CA ILE A 125 -4.77 4.62 -5.74
C ILE A 125 -4.42 5.47 -4.51
N ARG A 126 -4.33 4.85 -3.33
CA ARG A 126 -4.00 5.54 -2.09
C ARG A 126 -2.59 6.14 -2.11
N GLU A 127 -1.58 5.38 -2.53
CA GLU A 127 -0.20 5.87 -2.57
C GLU A 127 -0.04 7.03 -3.58
N MET A 128 -0.68 6.95 -4.75
CA MET A 128 -0.65 8.05 -5.70
C MET A 128 -1.34 9.33 -5.18
N ILE A 129 -2.42 9.21 -4.39
CA ILE A 129 -3.05 10.37 -3.72
C ILE A 129 -2.13 10.91 -2.62
N LYS A 130 -1.41 10.03 -1.94
CA LYS A 130 -0.43 10.42 -0.92
C LYS A 130 0.77 11.14 -1.51
N ASP A 131 1.22 10.79 -2.72
CA ASP A 131 2.27 11.53 -3.42
C ASP A 131 1.83 12.97 -3.74
N ILE A 132 0.53 13.20 -4.01
CA ILE A 132 -0.01 14.57 -4.15
C ILE A 132 -0.05 15.28 -2.79
N GLU A 133 -0.37 14.57 -1.70
CA GLU A 133 -0.34 15.10 -0.33
C GLU A 133 1.05 15.60 0.07
N ASP A 134 2.08 14.80 -0.24
CA ASP A 134 3.45 15.00 0.21
C ASP A 134 4.31 15.81 -0.82
N ILE A 135 3.72 16.34 -1.91
CA ILE A 135 4.42 16.93 -3.08
C ILE A 135 5.44 18.03 -2.73
N GLU A 136 5.15 18.87 -1.72
CA GLU A 136 6.04 19.98 -1.33
C GLU A 136 7.33 19.46 -0.67
N GLY A 137 7.21 18.52 0.26
CA GLY A 137 8.36 17.92 0.93
C GLY A 137 9.17 17.01 0.01
N ASP A 138 8.50 16.28 -0.88
CA ASP A 138 9.15 15.44 -1.88
C ASP A 138 9.96 16.26 -2.87
N ALA A 139 9.41 17.39 -3.35
CA ALA A 139 10.12 18.29 -4.25
C ALA A 139 11.36 18.90 -3.59
N GLN A 140 11.28 19.32 -2.32
CA GLN A 140 12.42 19.86 -1.59
C GLN A 140 13.48 18.79 -1.29
N SER A 141 13.06 17.54 -1.12
CA SER A 141 13.94 16.38 -0.93
C SER A 141 14.48 15.80 -2.25
N GLN A 142 14.20 16.45 -3.39
CA GLN A 142 14.61 16.01 -4.73
C GLN A 142 14.08 14.61 -5.10
N TYR A 143 12.90 14.23 -4.59
CA TYR A 143 12.24 13.03 -5.01
C TYR A 143 11.52 13.24 -6.34
N ASN A 144 11.53 12.23 -7.19
CA ASN A 144 10.90 12.25 -8.50
C ASN A 144 9.58 11.47 -8.50
N THR A 145 8.68 11.81 -7.57
CA THR A 145 7.36 11.18 -7.52
C THR A 145 6.52 11.56 -8.75
N PHE A 146 5.50 10.76 -9.06
CA PHE A 146 4.75 10.93 -10.31
C PHE A 146 4.09 12.31 -10.44
N PRO A 147 3.45 12.89 -9.39
CA PRO A 147 2.89 14.25 -9.50
C PRO A 147 3.94 15.35 -9.68
N ILE A 148 5.18 15.14 -9.25
CA ILE A 148 6.27 16.10 -9.49
C ILE A 148 6.68 16.11 -10.97
N ILE A 149 6.80 14.93 -11.59
CA ILE A 149 7.25 14.81 -12.98
C ILE A 149 6.13 15.10 -13.98
N ALA A 150 4.96 14.51 -13.77
CA ALA A 150 3.86 14.54 -14.72
C ALA A 150 2.83 15.66 -14.45
N GLY A 151 2.89 16.28 -13.26
CA GLY A 151 1.91 17.26 -12.78
C GLY A 151 0.67 16.63 -12.17
N ILE A 152 -0.02 17.41 -11.31
CA ILE A 152 -1.25 17.00 -10.63
C ILE A 152 -2.37 16.61 -11.63
N PRO A 153 -2.64 17.37 -12.72
CA PRO A 153 -3.71 17.01 -13.66
C PRO A 153 -3.51 15.63 -14.29
N THR A 154 -2.27 15.33 -14.72
CA THR A 154 -1.94 14.03 -15.31
C THR A 154 -2.07 12.90 -14.27
N THR A 155 -1.65 13.14 -13.04
CA THR A 155 -1.79 12.19 -11.94
C THR A 155 -3.26 11.87 -11.66
N ILE A 156 -4.13 12.87 -11.66
CA ILE A 156 -5.58 12.70 -11.49
C ILE A 156 -6.18 11.89 -12.66
N LEU A 157 -5.74 12.14 -13.88
CA LEU A 157 -6.19 11.36 -15.05
C LEU A 157 -5.82 9.89 -14.91
N VAL A 158 -4.58 9.60 -14.53
CA VAL A 158 -4.11 8.21 -14.29
C VAL A 158 -4.90 7.57 -13.15
N LEU A 159 -5.15 8.29 -12.04
CA LEU A 159 -5.99 7.81 -10.94
C LEU A 159 -7.41 7.45 -11.40
N ARG A 160 -8.02 8.24 -12.27
CA ARG A 160 -9.34 7.95 -12.86
C ARG A 160 -9.31 6.66 -13.68
N ILE A 161 -8.30 6.47 -14.52
CA ILE A 161 -8.13 5.26 -15.33
C ILE A 161 -7.95 4.03 -14.43
N ILE A 162 -7.06 4.09 -13.45
CA ILE A 162 -6.83 2.98 -12.51
C ILE A 162 -8.11 2.66 -11.73
N THR A 163 -8.88 3.67 -11.32
CA THR A 163 -10.14 3.47 -10.59
C THR A 163 -11.18 2.77 -11.44
N ILE A 164 -11.36 3.18 -12.71
CA ILE A 164 -12.29 2.52 -13.63
C ILE A 164 -11.88 1.06 -13.82
N PHE A 165 -10.58 0.82 -14.06
CA PHE A 165 -10.05 -0.53 -14.19
C PHE A 165 -10.28 -1.38 -12.93
N PHE A 166 -10.04 -0.82 -11.75
CA PHE A 166 -10.32 -1.47 -10.47
C PHE A 166 -11.80 -1.85 -10.33
N ILE A 167 -12.73 -0.94 -10.66
CA ILE A 167 -14.17 -1.21 -10.56
C ILE A 167 -14.55 -2.37 -11.49
N ILE A 168 -14.08 -2.37 -12.73
CA ILE A 168 -14.34 -3.47 -13.68
C ILE A 168 -13.77 -4.79 -13.15
N LEU A 169 -12.52 -4.77 -12.72
CA LEU A 169 -11.81 -5.96 -12.22
C LEU A 169 -12.49 -6.56 -10.98
N SER A 170 -12.96 -5.70 -10.07
CA SER A 170 -13.62 -6.14 -8.83
C SER A 170 -15.00 -6.76 -9.05
N LEU A 171 -15.59 -6.59 -10.23
CA LEU A 171 -16.85 -7.24 -10.62
C LEU A 171 -16.62 -8.61 -11.29
N LEU A 172 -15.41 -8.93 -11.78
CA LEU A 172 -15.13 -10.21 -12.43
C LEU A 172 -15.45 -11.45 -11.58
N PRO A 173 -15.27 -11.44 -10.25
CA PRO A 173 -15.60 -12.58 -9.41
C PRO A 173 -17.06 -13.03 -9.46
N ILE A 174 -17.98 -12.20 -9.94
CA ILE A 174 -19.37 -12.55 -10.15
C ILE A 174 -19.52 -13.76 -11.08
N PHE A 175 -18.67 -13.86 -12.09
CA PHE A 175 -18.72 -14.93 -13.09
C PHE A 175 -18.09 -16.24 -12.61
N THR A 176 -17.53 -16.26 -11.41
CA THR A 176 -16.80 -17.43 -10.90
C THR A 176 -17.59 -18.28 -9.91
N SER A 177 -18.84 -17.92 -9.58
CA SER A 177 -19.70 -18.58 -8.56
C SER A 177 -19.04 -18.71 -7.16
N TYR A 178 -17.97 -17.98 -6.92
CA TYR A 178 -17.20 -18.01 -5.67
C TYR A 178 -17.81 -17.17 -4.56
N TYR A 179 -18.61 -16.17 -4.95
CA TYR A 179 -19.22 -15.22 -4.03
C TYR A 179 -20.74 -15.32 -4.08
N LEU A 180 -21.35 -15.15 -2.93
CA LEU A 180 -22.80 -15.06 -2.78
C LEU A 180 -23.33 -13.78 -3.46
N TRP A 181 -24.60 -13.77 -3.85
CA TRP A 181 -25.24 -12.69 -4.61
C TRP A 181 -25.10 -11.30 -3.97
N TYR A 182 -24.98 -11.24 -2.64
CA TYR A 182 -24.82 -9.99 -1.91
C TYR A 182 -23.39 -9.40 -1.95
N TYR A 183 -22.42 -10.08 -2.57
CA TYR A 183 -21.11 -9.49 -2.87
C TYR A 183 -21.25 -8.19 -3.66
N ILE A 184 -22.14 -8.17 -4.67
CA ILE A 184 -22.32 -7.01 -5.56
C ILE A 184 -22.80 -5.77 -4.78
N PRO A 185 -23.92 -5.81 -4.05
CA PRO A 185 -24.34 -4.65 -3.28
C PRO A 185 -23.30 -4.22 -2.25
N LEU A 186 -22.63 -5.16 -1.58
CA LEU A 186 -21.60 -4.80 -0.60
C LEU A 186 -20.42 -4.06 -1.24
N ILE A 187 -19.84 -4.57 -2.33
CA ILE A 187 -18.69 -3.92 -2.97
C ILE A 187 -19.07 -2.56 -3.58
N VAL A 188 -20.28 -2.44 -4.13
CA VAL A 188 -20.78 -1.18 -4.68
C VAL A 188 -20.95 -0.12 -3.58
N PHE A 189 -21.65 -0.43 -2.49
CA PHE A 189 -21.94 0.55 -1.46
C PHE A 189 -20.75 0.85 -0.55
N LEU A 190 -19.95 -0.17 -0.21
CA LEU A 190 -18.85 -0.02 0.76
C LEU A 190 -17.55 0.45 0.10
N ILE A 191 -17.37 0.24 -1.21
CA ILE A 191 -16.10 0.54 -1.89
C ILE A 191 -16.30 1.45 -3.10
N HIS A 192 -17.13 1.05 -4.08
CA HIS A 192 -17.21 1.80 -5.34
C HIS A 192 -17.77 3.21 -5.16
N LEU A 193 -18.88 3.37 -4.45
CA LEU A 193 -19.47 4.70 -4.24
C LEU A 193 -18.56 5.65 -3.47
N PRO A 194 -17.95 5.28 -2.33
CA PRO A 194 -16.99 6.14 -1.66
C PRO A 194 -15.75 6.43 -2.51
N LEU A 195 -15.24 5.45 -3.26
CA LEU A 195 -14.09 5.63 -4.13
C LEU A 195 -14.41 6.59 -5.27
N LEU A 196 -15.54 6.42 -5.95
CA LEU A 196 -16.00 7.35 -7.00
C LEU A 196 -16.20 8.77 -6.45
N TYR A 197 -16.76 8.91 -5.25
CA TYR A 197 -16.87 10.21 -4.61
C TYR A 197 -15.50 10.89 -4.45
N ILE A 198 -14.49 10.16 -3.97
CA ILE A 198 -13.12 10.67 -3.83
C ILE A 198 -12.58 11.11 -5.20
N ILE A 199 -12.66 10.24 -6.20
CA ILE A 199 -12.07 10.48 -7.53
C ILE A 199 -12.73 11.66 -8.27
N ILE A 200 -14.04 11.87 -8.08
CA ILE A 200 -14.75 13.03 -8.64
C ILE A 200 -14.32 14.33 -7.95
N ARG A 201 -13.99 14.27 -6.65
CA ARG A 201 -13.55 15.43 -5.88
C ARG A 201 -12.07 15.80 -6.09
N LEU A 202 -11.28 14.91 -6.71
CA LEU A 202 -9.92 15.24 -7.11
C LEU A 202 -9.94 16.23 -8.28
N THR A 203 -9.46 17.45 -8.02
CA THR A 203 -9.33 18.54 -8.99
C THR A 203 -7.90 19.07 -9.00
N ASP A 204 -7.55 19.85 -10.00
CA ASP A 204 -6.19 20.40 -10.17
C ASP A 204 -5.76 21.32 -9.00
N ASN A 205 -6.75 21.87 -8.28
CA ASN A 205 -6.53 22.76 -7.13
C ASN A 205 -6.67 22.03 -5.78
N ILE A 206 -6.55 20.70 -5.77
CA ILE A 206 -6.67 19.93 -4.54
C ILE A 206 -5.59 20.29 -3.53
N THR A 207 -5.98 20.41 -2.27
CA THR A 207 -5.05 20.74 -1.18
C THR A 207 -4.47 19.49 -0.52
N PRO A 208 -3.24 19.56 0.06
CA PRO A 208 -2.65 18.47 0.82
C PRO A 208 -3.57 17.95 1.95
N LYS A 209 -4.33 18.85 2.62
CA LYS A 209 -5.28 18.47 3.67
C LYS A 209 -6.42 17.59 3.16
N GLU A 210 -6.90 17.87 1.95
CA GLU A 210 -7.95 17.05 1.30
C GLU A 210 -7.38 15.68 0.91
N CYS A 211 -6.17 15.64 0.35
CA CYS A 211 -5.46 14.40 0.04
C CYS A 211 -5.27 13.53 1.31
N ALA A 212 -4.85 14.14 2.43
CA ALA A 212 -4.73 13.46 3.72
C ALA A 212 -6.06 12.84 4.19
N LYS A 213 -7.18 13.55 4.01
CA LYS A 213 -8.51 13.04 4.32
C LYS A 213 -8.87 11.84 3.44
N TYR A 214 -8.64 11.95 2.13
CA TYR A 214 -8.96 10.87 1.19
C TYR A 214 -8.06 9.65 1.41
N SER A 215 -6.79 9.84 1.67
CA SER A 215 -5.85 8.77 2.03
C SER A 215 -6.31 7.97 3.26
N LYS A 216 -6.86 8.66 4.28
CA LYS A 216 -7.44 7.99 5.46
C LYS A 216 -8.71 7.20 5.11
N VAL A 217 -9.59 7.76 4.29
CA VAL A 217 -10.80 7.04 3.84
C VAL A 217 -10.42 5.80 3.04
N LEU A 218 -9.43 5.89 2.15
CA LEU A 218 -8.96 4.75 1.36
C LEU A 218 -8.42 3.60 2.23
N LYS A 219 -7.77 3.89 3.38
CA LYS A 219 -7.43 2.84 4.36
C LYS A 219 -8.66 2.10 4.88
N LEU A 220 -9.75 2.81 5.14
CA LEU A 220 -11.01 2.19 5.57
C LEU A 220 -11.63 1.36 4.43
N LEU A 221 -11.51 1.80 3.17
CA LEU A 221 -12.01 1.03 2.03
C LEU A 221 -11.27 -0.30 1.87
N ILE A 222 -9.97 -0.37 2.17
CA ILE A 222 -9.22 -1.63 2.18
C ILE A 222 -9.81 -2.58 3.23
N ILE A 223 -10.10 -2.09 4.43
CA ILE A 223 -10.73 -2.89 5.50
C ILE A 223 -12.14 -3.35 5.08
N ASN A 224 -12.95 -2.45 4.53
CA ASN A 224 -14.27 -2.77 3.99
C ASN A 224 -14.20 -3.83 2.89
N GLY A 225 -13.15 -3.78 2.05
CA GLY A 225 -12.89 -4.79 1.03
C GLY A 225 -12.67 -6.19 1.61
N ILE A 226 -11.86 -6.28 2.67
CA ILE A 226 -11.64 -7.53 3.39
C ILE A 226 -12.96 -8.06 3.97
N ILE A 227 -13.71 -7.21 4.65
CA ILE A 227 -15.01 -7.55 5.23
C ILE A 227 -15.98 -8.04 4.15
N THR A 228 -16.04 -7.34 3.01
CA THR A 228 -16.89 -7.72 1.87
C THR A 228 -16.54 -9.12 1.36
N ILE A 229 -15.25 -9.41 1.17
CA ILE A 229 -14.78 -10.72 0.72
C ILE A 229 -15.14 -11.80 1.73
N VAL A 230 -14.79 -11.61 3.01
CA VAL A 230 -15.02 -12.61 4.07
C VAL A 230 -16.52 -12.92 4.22
N ILE A 231 -17.37 -11.90 4.23
CA ILE A 231 -18.83 -12.13 4.36
C ILE A 231 -19.39 -12.83 3.11
N SER A 232 -18.87 -12.55 1.93
CA SER A 232 -19.41 -13.04 0.65
C SER A 232 -18.83 -14.38 0.21
N THR A 233 -17.83 -14.93 0.89
CA THR A 233 -17.24 -16.23 0.56
C THR A 233 -18.07 -17.34 1.19
N ILE A 234 -18.33 -18.39 0.43
CA ILE A 234 -19.05 -19.62 0.89
C ILE A 234 -18.07 -20.54 1.61
#